data_65d8cd59e8343944d2822b09e630c91b
#
_entry.id   65d8cd59e8343944d2822b09e630c91b
#
_cell.length_a   1.000
_cell.length_b   1.000
_cell.length_c   1.000
_cell.angle_alpha   90.00
_cell.angle_beta   90.00
_cell.angle_gamma   90.00
#
_symmetry.space_group_name_H-M   'P 1'
#
loop_
_entity.id
_entity.type
_entity.pdbx_description
1 polymer ?
#
loop_
_entity_poly.entity_id
_entity_poly.type
_entity_poly.pdbx_seq_one_letter_code
_entity_poly.pdbx_strand_id
1 'polypeptide(L)'
;MDRPIRVPTRLARVTEKDAQPTQDAAAEEAAPPGAAAGTARRAVVAEDEALIRMDVVETLREAGFDVVGEAGDGETAVRLATELRPDVVVMDVKMPVMDGISAAEQIGKEHAAPVVLLTAFSQTELVERARDAGAMAYVVKPFSPADLLPAIEIAISRYAQITALESEVADMAERFETRKRVDRAKGLLMTKMGLSEPDAFRWIQKTSMDRRLTMREVADAVIDQVGGGS
;
A
#
# COMPACT_ATOMS: atom_id res chain seq x y z
N MET A 1 -58.56 -8.32 5.73
CA MET A 1 -58.74 -9.29 4.62
C MET A 1 -57.37 -9.73 4.18
N ASP A 2 -56.97 -10.83 4.78
CA ASP A 2 -55.66 -11.46 4.65
C ASP A 2 -55.65 -12.42 3.48
N ARG A 3 -54.62 -12.40 2.65
CA ARG A 3 -54.36 -13.49 1.69
C ARG A 3 -52.90 -13.91 1.78
N PRO A 4 -52.63 -15.16 2.18
CA PRO A 4 -51.28 -15.70 2.24
C PRO A 4 -50.80 -16.16 0.84
N ILE A 5 -49.51 -15.87 0.56
CA ILE A 5 -48.81 -16.29 -0.63
C ILE A 5 -48.35 -17.75 -0.44
N ARG A 6 -48.75 -18.62 -1.37
CA ARG A 6 -48.39 -20.05 -1.44
C ARG A 6 -46.98 -20.22 -2.01
N VAL A 7 -46.17 -21.00 -1.26
CA VAL A 7 -44.90 -21.56 -1.72
C VAL A 7 -45.16 -22.95 -2.29
N PRO A 8 -44.67 -23.34 -3.49
CA PRO A 8 -44.76 -24.71 -3.96
C PRO A 8 -43.51 -25.52 -3.57
N THR A 9 -43.75 -26.51 -2.73
CA THR A 9 -42.84 -27.63 -2.43
C THR A 9 -42.77 -28.56 -3.65
N ARG A 10 -41.55 -28.88 -4.09
CA ARG A 10 -41.29 -30.05 -4.92
C ARG A 10 -40.04 -30.75 -4.43
N LEU A 11 -40.28 -31.80 -3.64
CA LEU A 11 -39.35 -32.86 -3.39
C LEU A 11 -39.30 -33.76 -4.63
N ALA A 12 -38.09 -34.08 -5.08
CA ALA A 12 -37.89 -35.28 -5.90
C ALA A 12 -36.63 -36.01 -5.42
N ARG A 13 -36.84 -37.24 -5.01
CA ARG A 13 -35.91 -38.29 -4.63
C ARG A 13 -34.89 -38.50 -5.74
N VAL A 14 -33.64 -38.74 -5.39
CA VAL A 14 -32.73 -39.59 -6.18
C VAL A 14 -32.05 -40.58 -5.25
N THR A 15 -32.13 -41.82 -5.66
CA THR A 15 -31.80 -43.05 -5.03
C THR A 15 -30.29 -43.28 -4.92
N GLU A 16 -29.90 -43.89 -3.79
CA GLU A 16 -28.66 -44.62 -3.56
C GLU A 16 -28.40 -45.66 -4.65
N LYS A 17 -27.17 -45.72 -5.12
CA LYS A 17 -26.60 -46.93 -5.68
C LYS A 17 -25.07 -46.96 -5.49
N ASP A 18 -24.66 -48.04 -4.85
CA ASP A 18 -23.35 -48.54 -4.50
C ASP A 18 -22.24 -48.33 -5.54
N ALA A 19 -21.02 -47.94 -5.08
CA ALA A 19 -19.75 -48.49 -5.57
C ALA A 19 -18.61 -48.28 -4.55
N GLN A 20 -17.93 -49.36 -4.24
CA GLN A 20 -16.82 -49.52 -3.31
C GLN A 20 -15.49 -48.90 -3.79
N PRO A 21 -14.45 -48.85 -2.91
CA PRO A 21 -13.31 -47.94 -3.03
C PRO A 21 -12.18 -48.59 -3.85
N THR A 22 -11.53 -47.81 -4.66
CA THR A 22 -10.16 -48.07 -5.15
C THR A 22 -9.17 -47.15 -4.44
N GLN A 23 -8.32 -47.80 -3.63
CA GLN A 23 -7.04 -47.27 -3.16
C GLN A 23 -6.13 -47.10 -4.37
N ASP A 24 -5.43 -46.01 -4.36
CA ASP A 24 -4.15 -45.62 -4.96
C ASP A 24 -4.28 -44.31 -5.75
N ALA A 25 -4.00 -43.22 -5.08
CA ALA A 25 -3.42 -42.01 -5.70
C ALA A 25 -2.54 -41.34 -4.67
N ALA A 26 -1.26 -41.33 -5.01
CA ALA A 26 -0.18 -40.67 -4.29
C ALA A 26 -0.55 -39.29 -3.75
N ALA A 27 -0.08 -39.02 -2.54
CA ALA A 27 -0.08 -37.67 -1.96
C ALA A 27 0.71 -36.73 -2.87
N GLU A 28 0.02 -36.00 -3.70
CA GLU A 28 0.53 -34.84 -4.39
C GLU A 28 0.53 -33.70 -3.35
N GLU A 29 1.73 -33.40 -2.85
CA GLU A 29 2.03 -32.32 -1.94
C GLU A 29 1.58 -31.02 -2.60
N ALA A 30 0.44 -30.52 -2.17
CA ALA A 30 -0.14 -29.27 -2.66
C ALA A 30 0.84 -28.13 -2.34
N ALA A 31 1.50 -27.63 -3.37
CA ALA A 31 2.23 -26.37 -3.32
C ALA A 31 1.29 -25.25 -2.82
N PRO A 32 1.77 -24.31 -1.99
CA PRO A 32 0.95 -23.25 -1.45
C PRO A 32 0.35 -22.41 -2.60
N PRO A 33 -0.93 -21.98 -2.50
CA PRO A 33 -1.58 -21.19 -3.52
C PRO A 33 -1.02 -19.76 -3.50
N GLY A 34 -0.22 -19.38 -4.52
CA GLY A 34 0.25 -18.01 -4.59
C GLY A 34 1.37 -17.67 -5.56
N ALA A 35 1.63 -18.52 -6.57
CA ALA A 35 2.47 -18.11 -7.69
C ALA A 35 1.61 -17.79 -8.92
N ALA A 36 0.88 -16.68 -8.86
CA ALA A 36 0.54 -15.98 -10.10
C ALA A 36 1.88 -15.58 -10.76
N ALA A 37 1.99 -15.74 -12.09
CA ALA A 37 3.14 -15.32 -12.89
C ALA A 37 3.26 -13.78 -12.84
N GLY A 38 3.70 -13.26 -11.69
CA GLY A 38 4.04 -11.86 -11.43
C GLY A 38 5.53 -11.68 -11.65
N THR A 39 5.92 -10.57 -12.21
CA THR A 39 7.30 -10.07 -12.25
C THR A 39 7.96 -10.30 -10.89
N ALA A 40 9.18 -10.86 -10.88
CA ALA A 40 9.96 -11.08 -9.66
C ALA A 40 10.00 -9.78 -8.82
N ARG A 41 9.77 -9.90 -7.51
CA ARG A 41 9.81 -8.74 -6.61
C ARG A 41 11.22 -8.15 -6.60
N ARG A 42 11.31 -6.84 -6.67
CA ARG A 42 12.56 -6.10 -6.81
C ARG A 42 13.11 -5.73 -5.44
N ALA A 43 14.40 -5.96 -5.23
CA ALA A 43 15.08 -5.64 -3.99
C ALA A 43 16.30 -4.76 -4.21
N VAL A 44 16.60 -3.89 -3.24
CA VAL A 44 17.87 -3.19 -3.11
C VAL A 44 18.54 -3.67 -1.83
N VAL A 45 19.85 -3.94 -1.89
CA VAL A 45 20.66 -4.35 -0.76
C VAL A 45 21.70 -3.29 -0.46
N ALA A 46 21.79 -2.83 0.79
CA ALA A 46 22.78 -1.86 1.25
C ALA A 46 23.56 -2.42 2.45
N GLU A 47 24.85 -2.63 2.24
CA GLU A 47 25.75 -3.22 3.23
C GLU A 47 27.18 -2.84 2.85
N ASP A 48 27.98 -2.30 3.75
CA ASP A 48 29.35 -1.87 3.45
C ASP A 48 30.33 -3.04 3.39
N GLU A 49 30.09 -4.12 4.12
CA GLU A 49 30.90 -5.33 4.06
C GLU A 49 30.54 -6.18 2.83
N ALA A 50 31.44 -6.23 1.84
CA ALA A 50 31.17 -6.89 0.55
C ALA A 50 30.75 -8.37 0.68
N LEU A 51 31.32 -9.12 1.64
CA LEU A 51 31.01 -10.52 1.83
C LEU A 51 29.59 -10.71 2.39
N ILE A 52 29.20 -9.89 3.36
CA ILE A 52 27.82 -9.93 3.92
C ILE A 52 26.84 -9.49 2.85
N ARG A 53 27.16 -8.44 2.08
CA ARG A 53 26.30 -7.99 0.97
C ARG A 53 26.06 -9.10 -0.06
N MET A 54 27.12 -9.82 -0.45
CA MET A 54 26.99 -10.95 -1.37
C MET A 54 26.08 -12.05 -0.82
N ASP A 55 26.20 -12.40 0.44
CA ASP A 55 25.39 -13.43 1.10
C ASP A 55 23.91 -13.04 1.14
N VAL A 56 23.61 -11.78 1.47
CA VAL A 56 22.23 -11.23 1.40
C VAL A 56 21.66 -11.27 -0.01
N VAL A 57 22.46 -10.84 -1.00
CA VAL A 57 22.07 -10.84 -2.42
C VAL A 57 21.76 -12.25 -2.91
N GLU A 58 22.63 -13.22 -2.58
CA GLU A 58 22.42 -14.62 -2.96
C GLU A 58 21.15 -15.18 -2.30
N THR A 59 20.98 -14.97 -1.00
CA THR A 59 19.76 -15.36 -0.26
C THR A 59 18.48 -14.81 -0.92
N LEU A 60 18.48 -13.54 -1.31
CA LEU A 60 17.32 -12.92 -1.96
C LEU A 60 17.06 -13.50 -3.34
N ARG A 61 18.11 -13.73 -4.14
CA ARG A 61 17.98 -14.32 -5.48
C ARG A 61 17.47 -15.75 -5.42
N GLU A 62 17.95 -16.55 -4.47
CA GLU A 62 17.45 -17.92 -4.23
C GLU A 62 15.97 -17.91 -3.81
N ALA A 63 15.53 -16.88 -3.09
CA ALA A 63 14.13 -16.68 -2.72
C ALA A 63 13.26 -16.09 -3.85
N GLY A 64 13.82 -15.86 -5.05
CA GLY A 64 13.09 -15.39 -6.22
C GLY A 64 12.93 -13.85 -6.32
N PHE A 65 13.72 -13.08 -5.54
CA PHE A 65 13.81 -11.64 -5.71
C PHE A 65 14.76 -11.27 -6.86
N ASP A 66 14.43 -10.19 -7.57
CA ASP A 66 15.31 -9.51 -8.49
C ASP A 66 16.08 -8.41 -7.74
N VAL A 67 17.36 -8.61 -7.46
CA VAL A 67 18.22 -7.60 -6.82
C VAL A 67 18.64 -6.58 -7.86
N VAL A 68 17.94 -5.46 -7.90
CA VAL A 68 18.07 -4.38 -8.90
C VAL A 68 19.12 -3.32 -8.54
N GLY A 69 19.62 -3.34 -7.30
CA GLY A 69 20.64 -2.39 -6.86
C GLY A 69 21.38 -2.87 -5.62
N GLU A 70 22.66 -2.50 -5.55
CA GLU A 70 23.55 -2.76 -4.41
C GLU A 70 24.24 -1.46 -4.00
N ALA A 71 24.33 -1.20 -2.69
CA ALA A 71 24.96 -0.02 -2.12
C ALA A 71 25.95 -0.40 -1.02
N GLY A 72 27.02 0.37 -0.85
CA GLY A 72 27.96 0.25 0.25
C GLY A 72 27.81 1.35 1.30
N ASP A 73 26.81 2.22 1.17
CA ASP A 73 26.52 3.33 2.07
C ASP A 73 25.06 3.76 2.00
N GLY A 74 24.61 4.50 3.02
CA GLY A 74 23.21 4.90 3.14
C GLY A 74 22.76 5.94 2.11
N GLU A 75 23.64 6.85 1.68
CA GLU A 75 23.31 7.88 0.67
C GLU A 75 23.00 7.23 -0.68
N THR A 76 23.88 6.29 -1.10
CA THR A 76 23.66 5.49 -2.31
C THR A 76 22.38 4.66 -2.20
N ALA A 77 22.09 4.08 -1.01
CA ALA A 77 20.86 3.32 -0.76
C ALA A 77 19.60 4.17 -0.95
N VAL A 78 19.56 5.40 -0.39
CA VAL A 78 18.45 6.35 -0.57
C VAL A 78 18.24 6.68 -2.04
N ARG A 79 19.33 7.01 -2.75
CA ARG A 79 19.25 7.33 -4.18
C ARG A 79 18.67 6.16 -4.99
N LEU A 80 19.19 4.93 -4.77
CA LEU A 80 18.69 3.74 -5.46
C LEU A 80 17.24 3.43 -5.14
N ALA A 81 16.82 3.57 -3.87
CA ALA A 81 15.44 3.36 -3.47
C ALA A 81 14.50 4.35 -4.16
N THR A 82 14.88 5.62 -4.23
CA THR A 82 14.09 6.69 -4.87
C THR A 82 13.99 6.51 -6.38
N GLU A 83 15.10 6.19 -7.05
CA GLU A 83 15.17 6.02 -8.51
C GLU A 83 14.49 4.73 -8.98
N LEU A 84 14.73 3.62 -8.27
CA LEU A 84 14.30 2.30 -8.70
C LEU A 84 12.94 1.88 -8.15
N ARG A 85 12.48 2.50 -7.04
CA ARG A 85 11.22 2.12 -6.37
C ARG A 85 11.10 0.60 -6.20
N PRO A 86 12.01 -0.05 -5.45
CA PRO A 86 11.97 -1.49 -5.24
C PRO A 86 10.82 -1.89 -4.32
N ASP A 87 10.48 -3.18 -4.31
CA ASP A 87 9.49 -3.73 -3.39
C ASP A 87 10.00 -3.85 -1.96
N VAL A 88 11.34 -3.85 -1.77
CA VAL A 88 11.99 -3.85 -0.46
C VAL A 88 13.43 -3.33 -0.54
N VAL A 89 13.88 -2.66 0.54
CA VAL A 89 15.28 -2.34 0.80
C VAL A 89 15.74 -3.12 2.01
N VAL A 90 16.78 -3.94 1.87
CA VAL A 90 17.47 -4.61 2.98
C VAL A 90 18.75 -3.85 3.25
N MET A 91 18.93 -3.32 4.47
CA MET A 91 19.98 -2.35 4.74
C MET A 91 20.62 -2.55 6.09
N ASP A 92 21.96 -2.54 6.13
CA ASP A 92 22.69 -2.51 7.41
C ASP A 92 22.49 -1.18 8.15
N VAL A 93 22.51 -1.24 9.47
CA VAL A 93 22.43 -0.04 10.34
C VAL A 93 23.74 0.73 10.29
N LYS A 94 24.88 0.05 10.33
CA LYS A 94 26.19 0.69 10.37
C LYS A 94 26.84 0.76 9.02
N MET A 95 26.72 1.89 8.35
CA MET A 95 27.35 2.14 7.06
C MET A 95 28.09 3.48 7.07
N PRO A 96 29.11 3.66 6.21
CA PRO A 96 29.79 4.93 6.03
C PRO A 96 28.90 5.97 5.37
N VAL A 97 29.32 7.23 5.39
CA VAL A 97 28.65 8.40 4.81
C VAL A 97 27.34 8.71 5.50
N MET A 98 26.37 7.78 5.45
CA MET A 98 25.07 7.86 6.11
C MET A 98 24.73 6.51 6.72
N ASP A 99 24.34 6.50 7.99
CA ASP A 99 23.90 5.27 8.66
C ASP A 99 22.51 4.81 8.15
N GLY A 100 22.25 3.50 8.31
CA GLY A 100 21.01 2.90 7.79
C GLY A 100 19.74 3.41 8.45
N ILE A 101 19.78 3.91 9.69
CA ILE A 101 18.61 4.49 10.35
C ILE A 101 18.25 5.82 9.69
N SER A 102 19.25 6.69 9.48
CA SER A 102 19.07 7.96 8.78
C SER A 102 18.62 7.76 7.32
N ALA A 103 19.16 6.74 6.65
CA ALA A 103 18.74 6.37 5.29
C ALA A 103 17.29 5.85 5.29
N ALA A 104 16.90 5.00 6.24
CA ALA A 104 15.53 4.51 6.38
C ALA A 104 14.52 5.64 6.59
N GLU A 105 14.88 6.65 7.40
CA GLU A 105 14.03 7.83 7.61
C GLU A 105 13.79 8.62 6.31
N GLN A 106 14.82 8.79 5.48
CA GLN A 106 14.69 9.48 4.20
C GLN A 106 13.84 8.67 3.20
N ILE A 107 14.11 7.36 3.08
CA ILE A 107 13.33 6.45 2.23
C ILE A 107 11.87 6.43 2.65
N GLY A 108 11.59 6.41 3.96
CA GLY A 108 10.25 6.45 4.53
C GLY A 108 9.52 7.75 4.23
N LYS A 109 10.18 8.92 4.36
CA LYS A 109 9.60 10.24 4.04
C LYS A 109 9.21 10.37 2.57
N GLU A 110 9.96 9.75 1.69
CA GLU A 110 9.69 9.75 0.25
C GLU A 110 8.71 8.66 -0.18
N HIS A 111 8.25 7.83 0.75
CA HIS A 111 7.42 6.64 0.47
C HIS A 111 8.01 5.81 -0.69
N ALA A 112 9.34 5.62 -0.68
CA ALA A 112 10.04 5.00 -1.79
C ALA A 112 9.93 3.48 -1.77
N ALA A 113 10.11 2.86 -0.59
CA ALA A 113 10.04 1.41 -0.39
C ALA A 113 10.00 1.06 1.11
N PRO A 114 9.52 -0.15 1.49
CA PRO A 114 9.70 -0.67 2.84
C PRO A 114 11.17 -1.00 3.12
N VAL A 115 11.63 -0.72 4.34
CA VAL A 115 13.01 -0.94 4.76
C VAL A 115 13.06 -2.03 5.83
N VAL A 116 13.94 -3.02 5.63
CA VAL A 116 14.35 -4.03 6.62
C VAL A 116 15.77 -3.71 7.05
N LEU A 117 15.98 -3.44 8.35
CA LEU A 117 17.30 -3.14 8.88
C LEU A 117 18.01 -4.40 9.38
N LEU A 118 19.28 -4.53 9.01
CA LEU A 118 20.19 -5.53 9.56
C LEU A 118 20.98 -4.88 10.69
N THR A 119 21.07 -5.50 11.86
CA THR A 119 21.75 -4.91 13.02
C THR A 119 22.59 -5.92 13.78
N ALA A 120 23.77 -5.53 14.21
CA ALA A 120 24.60 -6.33 15.10
C ALA A 120 24.15 -6.26 16.58
N PHE A 121 23.17 -5.42 16.91
CA PHE A 121 22.77 -5.12 18.28
C PHE A 121 21.29 -5.38 18.51
N SER A 122 20.99 -6.13 19.58
CA SER A 122 19.63 -6.33 20.10
C SER A 122 19.23 -5.26 21.14
N GLN A 123 19.94 -4.12 21.22
CA GLN A 123 19.65 -3.09 22.22
C GLN A 123 18.33 -2.38 21.91
N THR A 124 17.48 -2.30 22.93
CA THR A 124 16.13 -1.71 22.85
C THR A 124 16.12 -0.29 22.25
N GLU A 125 17.13 0.53 22.60
CA GLU A 125 17.24 1.91 22.09
C GLU A 125 17.42 2.00 20.56
N LEU A 126 18.19 1.07 19.95
CA LEU A 126 18.38 1.03 18.49
C LEU A 126 17.13 0.53 17.77
N VAL A 127 16.42 -0.42 18.38
CA VAL A 127 15.14 -0.91 17.86
C VAL A 127 14.08 0.20 17.88
N GLU A 128 14.01 0.99 18.95
CA GLU A 128 13.12 2.14 19.04
C GLU A 128 13.45 3.20 17.98
N ARG A 129 14.71 3.56 17.84
CA ARG A 129 15.16 4.51 16.81
C ARG A 129 14.88 4.01 15.39
N ALA A 130 15.10 2.72 15.12
CA ALA A 130 14.79 2.10 13.83
C ALA A 130 13.28 2.17 13.49
N ARG A 131 12.43 1.90 14.49
CA ARG A 131 10.97 2.02 14.37
C ARG A 131 10.55 3.47 14.11
N ASP A 132 11.08 4.41 14.88
CA ASP A 132 10.77 5.85 14.78
C ASP A 132 11.26 6.43 13.44
N ALA A 133 12.31 5.87 12.86
CA ALA A 133 12.80 6.15 11.51
C ALA A 133 11.96 5.51 10.39
N GLY A 134 10.89 4.77 10.72
CA GLY A 134 9.99 4.16 9.74
C GLY A 134 10.45 2.82 9.18
N ALA A 135 11.47 2.17 9.78
CA ALA A 135 11.82 0.81 9.39
C ALA A 135 10.66 -0.16 9.70
N MET A 136 10.31 -0.99 8.73
CA MET A 136 9.16 -1.89 8.83
C MET A 136 9.48 -3.19 9.56
N ALA A 137 10.75 -3.62 9.53
CA ALA A 137 11.28 -4.76 10.27
C ALA A 137 12.77 -4.59 10.53
N TYR A 138 13.32 -5.41 11.43
CA TYR A 138 14.76 -5.54 11.65
C TYR A 138 15.15 -7.00 11.86
N VAL A 139 16.38 -7.34 11.52
CA VAL A 139 16.97 -8.67 11.69
C VAL A 139 18.34 -8.53 12.38
N VAL A 140 18.59 -9.36 13.38
CA VAL A 140 19.84 -9.31 14.17
C VAL A 140 20.89 -10.20 13.52
N LYS A 141 22.09 -9.65 13.31
CA LYS A 141 23.27 -10.39 12.84
C LYS A 141 23.90 -11.23 13.99
N PRO A 142 24.35 -12.50 13.77
CA PRO A 142 24.25 -13.23 12.50
C PRO A 142 22.82 -13.76 12.26
N PHE A 143 22.39 -13.78 11.03
CA PHE A 143 21.06 -14.25 10.64
C PHE A 143 21.14 -15.39 9.60
N SER A 144 20.06 -16.12 9.46
CA SER A 144 19.84 -17.13 8.44
C SER A 144 18.79 -16.68 7.45
N PRO A 145 18.65 -17.35 6.27
CA PRO A 145 17.52 -17.14 5.38
C PRO A 145 16.15 -17.28 6.06
N ALA A 146 16.04 -18.18 7.05
CA ALA A 146 14.82 -18.39 7.83
C ALA A 146 14.46 -17.19 8.75
N ASP A 147 15.41 -16.34 9.07
CA ASP A 147 15.19 -15.11 9.84
C ASP A 147 14.91 -13.92 8.92
N LEU A 148 15.63 -13.83 7.79
CA LEU A 148 15.57 -12.70 6.88
C LEU A 148 14.29 -12.68 6.04
N LEU A 149 13.92 -13.82 5.42
CA LEU A 149 12.79 -13.85 4.49
C LEU A 149 11.45 -13.55 5.15
N PRO A 150 11.10 -14.08 6.34
CA PRO A 150 9.87 -13.68 7.03
C PRO A 150 9.84 -12.21 7.42
N ALA A 151 10.99 -11.62 7.79
CA ALA A 151 11.06 -10.19 8.12
C ALA A 151 10.78 -9.31 6.89
N ILE A 152 11.25 -9.73 5.72
CA ILE A 152 10.96 -9.05 4.44
C ILE A 152 9.45 -9.12 4.12
N GLU A 153 8.83 -10.29 4.24
CA GLU A 153 7.40 -10.45 3.99
C GLU A 153 6.55 -9.58 4.93
N ILE A 154 6.93 -9.51 6.21
CA ILE A 154 6.29 -8.64 7.19
C ILE A 154 6.46 -7.17 6.80
N ALA A 155 7.66 -6.76 6.39
CA ALA A 155 7.95 -5.39 5.99
C ALA A 155 7.10 -4.97 4.78
N ILE A 156 7.05 -5.78 3.73
CA ILE A 156 6.24 -5.53 2.53
C ILE A 156 4.76 -5.44 2.89
N SER A 157 4.24 -6.39 3.68
CA SER A 157 2.83 -6.40 4.10
C SER A 157 2.45 -5.17 4.92
N ARG A 158 3.27 -4.78 5.90
CA ARG A 158 3.03 -3.59 6.73
C ARG A 158 3.06 -2.32 5.90
N TYR A 159 4.02 -2.19 5.00
CA TYR A 159 4.13 -1.03 4.12
C TYR A 159 2.88 -0.89 3.23
N ALA A 160 2.43 -1.98 2.62
CA ALA A 160 1.21 -1.98 1.81
C ALA A 160 -0.03 -1.56 2.63
N GLN A 161 -0.15 -2.00 3.89
CA GLN A 161 -1.25 -1.60 4.78
C GLN A 161 -1.20 -0.11 5.12
N ILE A 162 -0.01 0.42 5.45
CA ILE A 162 0.17 1.83 5.80
C ILE A 162 -0.15 2.70 4.59
N THR A 163 0.40 2.39 3.42
CA THR A 163 0.17 3.15 2.19
C THR A 163 -1.31 3.14 1.77
N ALA A 164 -2.00 2.00 1.93
CA ALA A 164 -3.43 1.92 1.67
C ALA A 164 -4.24 2.82 2.61
N LEU A 165 -3.92 2.83 3.91
CA LEU A 165 -4.58 3.71 4.91
C LEU A 165 -4.31 5.19 4.63
N GLU A 166 -3.09 5.56 4.26
CA GLU A 166 -2.73 6.93 3.91
C GLU A 166 -3.50 7.42 2.68
N SER A 167 -3.63 6.56 1.66
CA SER A 167 -4.44 6.84 0.48
C SER A 167 -5.92 7.04 0.83
N GLU A 168 -6.48 6.18 1.69
CA GLU A 168 -7.87 6.32 2.15
C GLU A 168 -8.10 7.62 2.93
N VAL A 169 -7.18 8.00 3.81
CA VAL A 169 -7.23 9.27 4.55
C VAL A 169 -7.15 10.46 3.61
N ALA A 170 -6.26 10.43 2.61
CA ALA A 170 -6.13 11.48 1.61
C ALA A 170 -7.43 11.64 0.79
N ASP A 171 -8.02 10.52 0.34
CA ASP A 171 -9.29 10.50 -0.39
C ASP A 171 -10.45 11.05 0.45
N MET A 172 -10.50 10.70 1.75
CA MET A 172 -11.51 11.25 2.66
C MET A 172 -11.35 12.76 2.85
N ALA A 173 -10.12 13.24 3.01
CA ALA A 173 -9.82 14.67 3.14
C ALA A 173 -10.23 15.44 1.88
N GLU A 174 -9.93 14.90 0.70
CA GLU A 174 -10.33 15.52 -0.57
C GLU A 174 -11.84 15.56 -0.76
N ARG A 175 -12.57 14.49 -0.42
CA ARG A 175 -14.05 14.45 -0.45
C ARG A 175 -14.65 15.48 0.51
N PHE A 176 -14.06 15.63 1.71
CA PHE A 176 -14.53 16.61 2.69
C PHE A 176 -14.34 18.05 2.19
N GLU A 177 -13.15 18.38 1.66
CA GLU A 177 -12.88 19.69 1.09
C GLU A 177 -13.76 19.97 -0.15
N THR A 178 -13.98 18.99 -1.00
CA THR A 178 -14.90 19.12 -2.14
C THR A 178 -16.32 19.45 -1.67
N ARG A 179 -16.82 18.72 -0.65
CA ARG A 179 -18.16 18.99 -0.09
C ARG A 179 -18.28 20.39 0.47
N LYS A 180 -17.29 20.83 1.24
CA LYS A 180 -17.25 22.19 1.81
C LYS A 180 -17.26 23.28 0.71
N ARG A 181 -16.51 23.08 -0.38
CA ARG A 181 -16.51 23.98 -1.54
C ARG A 181 -17.87 24.02 -2.24
N VAL A 182 -18.48 22.86 -2.48
CA VAL A 182 -19.82 22.76 -3.07
C VAL A 182 -20.89 23.41 -2.20
N ASP A 183 -20.84 23.21 -0.87
CA ASP A 183 -21.79 23.86 0.05
C ASP A 183 -21.65 25.39 0.07
N ARG A 184 -20.42 25.89 0.01
CA ARG A 184 -20.16 27.34 -0.13
C ARG A 184 -20.68 27.90 -1.46
N ALA A 185 -20.43 27.21 -2.55
CA ALA A 185 -20.94 27.60 -3.88
C ALA A 185 -22.48 27.61 -3.91
N LYS A 186 -23.14 26.57 -3.34
CA LYS A 186 -24.61 26.58 -3.19
C LYS A 186 -25.09 27.83 -2.45
N GLY A 187 -24.47 28.15 -1.30
CA GLY A 187 -24.83 29.32 -0.51
C GLY A 187 -24.74 30.62 -1.34
N LEU A 188 -23.72 30.77 -2.16
CA LEU A 188 -23.57 31.93 -3.05
C LEU A 188 -24.64 31.96 -4.15
N LEU A 189 -24.93 30.82 -4.80
CA LEU A 189 -25.98 30.72 -5.81
C LEU A 189 -27.38 31.01 -5.20
N MET A 190 -27.65 30.55 -4.00
CA MET A 190 -28.89 30.85 -3.29
C MET A 190 -29.02 32.36 -2.97
N THR A 191 -27.96 32.95 -2.46
CA THR A 191 -27.98 34.36 -1.99
C THR A 191 -27.97 35.35 -3.17
N LYS A 192 -27.15 35.09 -4.21
CA LYS A 192 -26.92 36.06 -5.29
C LYS A 192 -27.85 35.82 -6.49
N MET A 193 -28.30 34.57 -6.72
CA MET A 193 -29.15 34.20 -7.87
C MET A 193 -30.56 33.79 -7.47
N GLY A 194 -30.90 33.75 -6.17
CA GLY A 194 -32.23 33.42 -5.68
C GLY A 194 -32.65 31.96 -5.89
N LEU A 195 -31.68 31.05 -6.11
CA LEU A 195 -31.99 29.64 -6.31
C LEU A 195 -32.36 28.96 -5.01
N SER A 196 -33.22 27.93 -5.08
CA SER A 196 -33.42 27.01 -3.97
C SER A 196 -32.18 26.12 -3.79
N GLU A 197 -31.97 25.56 -2.58
CA GLU A 197 -30.83 24.66 -2.35
C GLU A 197 -30.79 23.45 -3.33
N PRO A 198 -31.91 22.76 -3.62
CA PRO A 198 -31.94 21.70 -4.62
C PRO A 198 -31.60 22.20 -6.03
N ASP A 199 -32.02 23.40 -6.40
CA ASP A 199 -31.75 23.96 -7.72
C ASP A 199 -30.27 24.39 -7.84
N ALA A 200 -29.68 24.96 -6.80
CA ALA A 200 -28.28 25.32 -6.75
C ALA A 200 -27.40 24.05 -6.89
N PHE A 201 -27.72 22.99 -6.20
CA PHE A 201 -27.01 21.71 -6.33
C PHE A 201 -27.14 21.13 -7.75
N ARG A 202 -28.36 21.08 -8.29
CA ARG A 202 -28.59 20.61 -9.68
C ARG A 202 -27.85 21.44 -10.71
N TRP A 203 -27.76 22.74 -10.51
CA TRP A 203 -27.02 23.63 -11.40
C TRP A 203 -25.52 23.30 -11.39
N ILE A 204 -24.90 23.10 -10.21
CA ILE A 204 -23.49 22.69 -10.10
C ILE A 204 -23.28 21.34 -10.78
N GLN A 205 -24.13 20.36 -10.50
CA GLN A 205 -24.04 19.00 -11.07
C GLN A 205 -24.18 19.02 -12.60
N LYS A 206 -25.18 19.73 -13.13
CA LYS A 206 -25.40 19.83 -14.56
C LYS A 206 -24.23 20.52 -15.26
N THR A 207 -23.73 21.63 -14.68
CA THR A 207 -22.57 22.36 -15.23
C THR A 207 -21.31 21.49 -15.24
N SER A 208 -21.09 20.66 -14.21
CA SER A 208 -20.01 19.71 -14.15
C SER A 208 -20.08 18.70 -15.32
N MET A 209 -21.26 18.13 -15.55
CA MET A 209 -21.48 17.18 -16.67
C MET A 209 -21.34 17.85 -18.04
N ASP A 210 -21.98 18.98 -18.24
CA ASP A 210 -21.99 19.68 -19.53
C ASP A 210 -20.59 20.17 -19.95
N ARG A 211 -19.77 20.57 -18.99
CA ARG A 211 -18.42 21.09 -19.23
C ARG A 211 -17.30 20.08 -19.01
N ARG A 212 -17.62 18.83 -18.59
CA ARG A 212 -16.66 17.78 -18.24
C ARG A 212 -15.66 18.24 -17.15
N LEU A 213 -16.14 19.01 -16.19
CA LEU A 213 -15.40 19.47 -15.03
C LEU A 213 -15.83 18.65 -13.80
N THR A 214 -14.98 18.61 -12.78
CA THR A 214 -15.35 18.09 -11.48
C THR A 214 -16.32 19.04 -10.77
N MET A 215 -17.11 18.54 -9.82
CA MET A 215 -17.98 19.40 -9.00
C MET A 215 -17.18 20.43 -8.19
N ARG A 216 -15.94 20.11 -7.82
CA ARG A 216 -15.00 21.01 -7.13
C ARG A 216 -14.62 22.18 -8.03
N GLU A 217 -14.19 21.91 -9.26
CA GLU A 217 -13.81 22.97 -10.22
C GLU A 217 -14.98 23.92 -10.52
N VAL A 218 -16.19 23.38 -10.66
CA VAL A 218 -17.39 24.20 -10.83
C VAL A 218 -17.68 25.04 -9.58
N ALA A 219 -17.54 24.45 -8.38
CA ALA A 219 -17.75 25.17 -7.13
C ALA A 219 -16.71 26.28 -6.94
N ASP A 220 -15.44 26.02 -7.24
CA ASP A 220 -14.38 27.01 -7.19
C ASP A 220 -14.65 28.17 -8.16
N ALA A 221 -15.05 27.88 -9.40
CA ALA A 221 -15.43 28.91 -10.38
C ALA A 221 -16.60 29.79 -9.89
N VAL A 222 -17.60 29.19 -9.24
CA VAL A 222 -18.71 29.94 -8.64
C VAL A 222 -18.22 30.81 -7.48
N ILE A 223 -17.37 30.31 -6.62
CA ILE A 223 -16.81 31.05 -5.48
C ILE A 223 -16.02 32.26 -5.97
N ASP A 224 -15.19 32.08 -7.02
CA ASP A 224 -14.36 33.14 -7.56
C ASP A 224 -15.17 34.19 -8.32
N GLN A 225 -16.13 33.80 -9.15
CA GLN A 225 -16.91 34.72 -9.98
C GLN A 225 -18.06 35.39 -9.23
N VAL A 226 -18.74 34.67 -8.35
CA VAL A 226 -19.93 35.17 -7.63
C VAL A 226 -19.57 35.68 -6.23
N GLY A 227 -18.51 35.12 -5.62
CA GLY A 227 -18.03 35.53 -4.28
C GLY A 227 -17.09 36.75 -4.30
N GLY A 228 -16.39 37.02 -5.42
CA GLY A 228 -15.42 38.11 -5.54
C GLY A 228 -16.00 39.50 -5.88
N GLY A 229 -17.31 39.65 -5.98
CA GLY A 229 -18.02 40.89 -6.27
C GLY A 229 -18.50 41.58 -4.98
N SER A 230 -17.57 42.16 -4.20
CA SER A 230 -17.87 43.11 -3.14
C SER A 230 -16.94 44.31 -3.23
#